data_f51d9f2ee62e26c330c508f06cad04ac
#
_entry.id   f51d9f2ee62e26c330c508f06cad04ac
#
_cell.length_a   1.000
_cell.length_b   1.000
_cell.length_c   1.000
_cell.angle_alpha   90.00
_cell.angle_beta   90.00
_cell.angle_gamma   90.00
#
_symmetry.space_group_name_H-M   'P 1'
#
loop_
_entity.id
_entity.type
_entity.pdbx_description
1 polymer ?
#
loop_
_entity_poly.entity_id
_entity_poly.type
_entity_poly.pdbx_seq_one_letter_code
_entity_poly.pdbx_strand_id
1 'polypeptide(L)'
;MRLAGIKTAIVRTYDDVNRNHTMQMAAALSYYSVLSLFPALILLSAVVAYLPVPDLFNQTLAMMARFLPPDTMGLVRRVLADVISPNRGTFLSFGILGTLWAASGGFSAAIEALNVAYDVEDDRPFWKTRPLALALALITAVLLLVALVTMIVGPRFGEWLAARVHLSRLFILLWPYLHWTIAVGFTVLAVEVLYFLAPNVKQRFLATLPGAVLAVGCWIGLSYLLGIYFRHFANFNKTYGSLGAAIALMVWLYWTGFAMLVGAELNAELAKRSREGKLEQKHEPPAITKIDLAA
;
A
#
# COMPACT_ATOMS: atom_id res chain seq x y z
N MET A 1 4.05 23.55 -13.31
CA MET A 1 4.22 23.99 -11.88
C MET A 1 5.57 24.70 -11.79
N ARG A 2 5.63 25.95 -11.25
CA ARG A 2 6.91 26.67 -11.08
C ARG A 2 7.70 26.00 -9.95
N LEU A 3 9.03 25.87 -10.08
CA LEU A 3 9.94 25.24 -9.09
C LEU A 3 9.71 25.77 -7.64
N ALA A 4 9.40 27.06 -7.50
CA ALA A 4 9.02 27.68 -6.22
C ALA A 4 7.79 27.00 -5.57
N GLY A 5 6.81 26.58 -6.38
CA GLY A 5 5.61 25.88 -5.88
C GLY A 5 5.90 24.48 -5.31
N ILE A 6 6.83 23.74 -5.92
CA ILE A 6 7.24 22.41 -5.44
C ILE A 6 7.98 22.52 -4.10
N LYS A 7 8.94 23.45 -3.99
CA LYS A 7 9.69 23.69 -2.74
C LYS A 7 8.74 24.00 -1.57
N THR A 8 7.78 24.89 -1.79
CA THR A 8 6.79 25.25 -0.76
C THR A 8 5.88 24.06 -0.41
N ALA A 9 5.50 23.20 -1.38
CA ALA A 9 4.73 21.99 -1.10
C ALA A 9 5.50 21.04 -0.17
N ILE A 10 6.77 20.79 -0.46
CA ILE A 10 7.64 19.93 0.35
C ILE A 10 7.79 20.46 1.79
N VAL A 11 8.03 21.77 1.94
CA VAL A 11 8.17 22.39 3.28
C VAL A 11 6.88 22.27 4.07
N ARG A 12 5.73 22.59 3.48
CA ARG A 12 4.42 22.46 4.16
C ARG A 12 4.08 21.01 4.50
N THR A 13 4.35 20.06 3.58
CA THR A 13 4.19 18.63 3.88
C THR A 13 5.03 18.21 5.09
N TYR A 14 6.27 18.71 5.20
CA TYR A 14 7.12 18.44 6.37
C TYR A 14 6.51 19.01 7.67
N ASP A 15 5.99 20.22 7.62
CA ASP A 15 5.32 20.85 8.77
C ASP A 15 4.04 20.11 9.15
N ASP A 16 3.24 19.66 8.17
CA ASP A 16 2.02 18.87 8.40
C ASP A 16 2.34 17.49 9.00
N VAL A 17 3.39 16.80 8.54
CA VAL A 17 3.90 15.54 9.12
C VAL A 17 4.21 15.69 10.62
N ASN A 18 4.79 16.81 11.03
CA ASN A 18 5.08 17.07 12.45
C ASN A 18 3.82 17.45 13.23
N ARG A 19 2.96 18.30 12.67
CA ARG A 19 1.73 18.77 13.29
C ARG A 19 0.72 17.64 13.52
N ASN A 20 0.55 16.77 12.53
CA ASN A 20 -0.41 15.66 12.55
C ASN A 20 0.12 14.43 13.29
N HIS A 21 1.30 14.54 13.93
CA HIS A 21 1.92 13.43 14.65
C HIS A 21 2.02 12.15 13.80
N THR A 22 2.38 12.31 12.53
CA THR A 22 2.41 11.22 11.52
C THR A 22 3.26 10.03 11.98
N MET A 23 4.34 10.27 12.73
CA MET A 23 5.16 9.19 13.29
C MET A 23 4.38 8.34 14.31
N GLN A 24 3.57 8.95 15.17
CA GLN A 24 2.73 8.23 16.13
C GLN A 24 1.63 7.44 15.43
N MET A 25 1.01 8.04 14.39
CA MET A 25 0.03 7.34 13.55
C MET A 25 0.65 6.15 12.81
N ALA A 26 1.87 6.29 12.29
CA ALA A 26 2.61 5.18 11.68
C ALA A 26 2.89 4.04 12.67
N ALA A 27 3.20 4.37 13.94
CA ALA A 27 3.38 3.37 14.98
C ALA A 27 2.06 2.64 15.31
N ALA A 28 0.95 3.36 15.41
CA ALA A 28 -0.38 2.77 15.58
C ALA A 28 -0.74 1.86 14.39
N LEU A 29 -0.50 2.31 13.14
CA LEU A 29 -0.70 1.50 11.93
C LEU A 29 0.15 0.23 11.96
N SER A 30 1.40 0.29 12.40
CA SER A 30 2.26 -0.90 12.48
C SER A 30 1.70 -1.93 13.46
N TYR A 31 1.20 -1.49 14.61
CA TYR A 31 0.54 -2.35 15.60
C TYR A 31 -0.70 -3.04 15.03
N TYR A 32 -1.63 -2.28 14.45
CA TYR A 32 -2.85 -2.84 13.83
C TYR A 32 -2.52 -3.73 12.62
N SER A 33 -1.48 -3.41 11.86
CA SER A 33 -1.01 -4.24 10.75
C SER A 33 -0.49 -5.59 11.24
N VAL A 34 0.25 -5.65 12.34
CA VAL A 34 0.69 -6.91 12.94
C VAL A 34 -0.51 -7.75 13.39
N LEU A 35 -1.50 -7.14 14.05
CA LEU A 35 -2.70 -7.86 14.49
C LEU A 35 -3.51 -8.41 13.32
N SER A 36 -3.59 -7.68 12.20
CA SER A 36 -4.32 -8.09 11.00
C SER A 36 -3.51 -9.01 10.08
N LEU A 37 -2.19 -9.10 10.27
CA LEU A 37 -1.30 -9.87 9.41
C LEU A 37 -1.66 -11.36 9.37
N PHE A 38 -1.85 -11.99 10.53
CA PHE A 38 -2.18 -13.41 10.59
C PHE A 38 -3.51 -13.74 9.89
N PRO A 39 -4.61 -13.03 10.19
CA PRO A 39 -5.85 -13.15 9.43
C PRO A 39 -5.66 -12.91 7.93
N ALA A 40 -4.91 -11.87 7.54
CA ALA A 40 -4.67 -11.55 6.13
C ALA A 40 -3.88 -12.66 5.42
N LEU A 41 -2.88 -13.25 6.07
CA LEU A 41 -2.12 -14.38 5.53
C LEU A 41 -2.99 -15.63 5.33
N ILE A 42 -3.90 -15.91 6.24
CA ILE A 42 -4.86 -17.02 6.11
C ILE A 42 -5.73 -16.79 4.86
N LEU A 43 -6.30 -15.59 4.72
CA LEU A 43 -7.13 -15.23 3.58
C LEU A 43 -6.35 -15.29 2.26
N LEU A 44 -5.16 -14.68 2.21
CA LEU A 44 -4.29 -14.69 1.04
C LEU A 44 -3.97 -16.13 0.60
N SER A 45 -3.66 -17.00 1.55
CA SER A 45 -3.32 -18.38 1.27
C SER A 45 -4.50 -19.18 0.75
N ALA A 46 -5.70 -18.93 1.31
CA ALA A 46 -6.93 -19.51 0.78
C ALA A 46 -7.16 -19.07 -0.68
N VAL A 47 -6.99 -17.77 -0.98
CA VAL A 47 -7.15 -17.26 -2.34
C VAL A 47 -6.09 -17.85 -3.29
N VAL A 48 -4.82 -17.88 -2.89
CA VAL A 48 -3.72 -18.43 -3.69
C VAL A 48 -3.90 -19.91 -3.98
N ALA A 49 -4.46 -20.69 -3.04
CA ALA A 49 -4.73 -22.11 -3.23
C ALA A 49 -5.76 -22.40 -4.35
N TYR A 50 -6.67 -21.44 -4.64
CA TYR A 50 -7.66 -21.57 -5.72
C TYR A 50 -7.19 -21.03 -7.07
N LEU A 51 -6.02 -20.40 -7.14
CA LEU A 51 -5.50 -19.90 -8.41
C LEU A 51 -4.94 -21.04 -9.27
N PRO A 52 -5.28 -21.08 -10.57
CA PRO A 52 -4.84 -22.15 -11.48
C PRO A 52 -3.38 -21.93 -11.95
N VAL A 53 -2.50 -21.58 -11.03
CA VAL A 53 -1.06 -21.38 -11.31
C VAL A 53 -0.29 -22.49 -10.61
N PRO A 54 0.35 -23.40 -11.37
CA PRO A 54 1.12 -24.48 -10.79
C PRO A 54 2.19 -23.95 -9.83
N ASP A 55 2.30 -24.57 -8.67
CA ASP A 55 3.30 -24.25 -7.64
C ASP A 55 3.28 -22.83 -7.04
N LEU A 56 2.31 -21.97 -7.41
CA LEU A 56 2.21 -20.62 -6.87
C LEU A 56 2.16 -20.64 -5.34
N PHE A 57 1.40 -21.54 -4.77
CA PHE A 57 1.29 -21.71 -3.33
C PHE A 57 2.63 -22.06 -2.68
N ASN A 58 3.34 -23.04 -3.21
CA ASN A 58 4.66 -23.45 -2.70
C ASN A 58 5.71 -22.35 -2.90
N GLN A 59 5.66 -21.62 -4.01
CA GLN A 59 6.54 -20.48 -4.27
C GLN A 59 6.26 -19.35 -3.29
N THR A 60 4.99 -19.05 -3.01
CA THR A 60 4.60 -18.04 -2.01
C THR A 60 5.10 -18.43 -0.62
N LEU A 61 4.92 -19.69 -0.21
CA LEU A 61 5.46 -20.21 1.05
C LEU A 61 6.99 -20.12 1.11
N ALA A 62 7.66 -20.46 0.02
CA ALA A 62 9.13 -20.36 -0.07
C ALA A 62 9.63 -18.90 0.00
N MET A 63 8.89 -17.96 -0.58
CA MET A 63 9.18 -16.54 -0.43
C MET A 63 8.95 -16.08 1.01
N MET A 64 7.84 -16.44 1.62
CA MET A 64 7.54 -16.10 3.02
C MET A 64 8.60 -16.66 3.98
N ALA A 65 9.08 -17.88 3.74
CA ALA A 65 10.14 -18.50 4.54
C ALA A 65 11.49 -17.75 4.51
N ARG A 66 11.70 -16.86 3.54
CA ARG A 66 12.90 -16.01 3.49
C ARG A 66 12.82 -14.80 4.44
N PHE A 67 11.60 -14.41 4.82
CA PHE A 67 11.34 -13.21 5.62
C PHE A 67 10.82 -13.54 7.02
N LEU A 68 10.18 -14.71 7.20
CA LEU A 68 9.61 -15.13 8.47
C LEU A 68 10.55 -16.06 9.23
N PRO A 69 10.60 -15.96 10.59
CA PRO A 69 11.32 -16.92 11.42
C PRO A 69 10.78 -18.34 11.24
N PRO A 70 11.62 -19.38 11.44
CA PRO A 70 11.22 -20.79 11.31
C PRO A 70 9.99 -21.17 12.15
N ASP A 71 9.90 -20.65 13.38
CA ASP A 71 8.78 -20.90 14.28
C ASP A 71 7.47 -20.29 13.77
N THR A 72 7.54 -19.03 13.27
CA THR A 72 6.41 -18.35 12.63
C THR A 72 6.01 -19.08 11.35
N MET A 73 6.97 -19.55 10.57
CA MET A 73 6.70 -20.32 9.36
C MET A 73 6.05 -21.66 9.67
N GLY A 74 6.42 -22.31 10.77
CA GLY A 74 5.79 -23.52 11.29
C GLY A 74 4.33 -23.30 11.69
N LEU A 75 4.01 -22.14 12.29
CA LEU A 75 2.63 -21.74 12.58
C LEU A 75 1.82 -21.47 11.31
N VAL A 76 2.40 -20.69 10.39
CA VAL A 76 1.79 -20.37 9.08
C VAL A 76 1.45 -21.66 8.34
N ARG A 77 2.37 -22.63 8.22
CA ARG A 77 2.12 -23.92 7.55
C ARG A 77 1.00 -24.72 8.21
N ARG A 78 0.94 -24.75 9.54
CA ARG A 78 -0.14 -25.45 10.27
C ARG A 78 -1.51 -24.84 10.00
N VAL A 79 -1.61 -23.51 10.14
CA VAL A 79 -2.85 -22.79 9.87
C VAL A 79 -3.31 -23.01 8.42
N LEU A 80 -2.37 -22.97 7.47
CA LEU A 80 -2.67 -23.20 6.06
C LEU A 80 -3.10 -24.62 5.75
N ALA A 81 -2.46 -25.62 6.35
CA ALA A 81 -2.87 -27.03 6.21
C ALA A 81 -4.31 -27.25 6.73
N ASP A 82 -4.68 -26.56 7.81
CA ASP A 82 -6.04 -26.63 8.38
C ASP A 82 -7.08 -25.94 7.47
N VAL A 83 -6.72 -24.82 6.82
CA VAL A 83 -7.58 -24.08 5.89
C VAL A 83 -7.82 -24.85 4.59
N ILE A 84 -6.80 -25.55 4.06
CA ILE A 84 -6.87 -26.27 2.78
C ILE A 84 -7.50 -27.65 2.93
N SER A 85 -7.71 -28.15 4.16
CA SER A 85 -8.27 -29.48 4.41
C SER A 85 -9.73 -29.60 3.95
N PRO A 86 -10.08 -30.58 3.08
CA PRO A 86 -11.39 -30.66 2.40
C PRO A 86 -12.63 -30.90 3.28
N ASN A 87 -12.45 -31.28 4.53
CA ASN A 87 -13.54 -31.84 5.36
C ASN A 87 -14.28 -30.85 6.29
N ARG A 88 -14.09 -29.52 6.14
CA ARG A 88 -14.65 -28.52 7.07
C ARG A 88 -15.44 -27.38 6.44
N GLY A 89 -16.24 -27.63 5.41
CA GLY A 89 -16.95 -26.60 4.64
C GLY A 89 -17.75 -25.57 5.45
N THR A 90 -18.40 -25.97 6.54
CA THR A 90 -19.23 -25.03 7.35
C THR A 90 -18.38 -24.20 8.32
N PHE A 91 -17.34 -24.78 8.92
CA PHE A 91 -16.38 -24.03 9.76
C PHE A 91 -15.54 -23.08 8.94
N LEU A 92 -15.27 -23.41 7.67
CA LEU A 92 -14.50 -22.56 6.76
C LEU A 92 -15.23 -21.23 6.50
N SER A 93 -16.56 -21.24 6.33
CA SER A 93 -17.33 -20.02 6.04
C SER A 93 -17.29 -19.01 7.18
N PHE A 94 -17.49 -19.47 8.43
CA PHE A 94 -17.38 -18.60 9.60
C PHE A 94 -15.94 -18.18 9.88
N GLY A 95 -14.97 -19.05 9.64
CA GLY A 95 -13.54 -18.73 9.75
C GLY A 95 -13.10 -17.66 8.73
N ILE A 96 -13.55 -17.74 7.48
CA ILE A 96 -13.27 -16.73 6.45
C ILE A 96 -13.91 -15.39 6.81
N LEU A 97 -15.16 -15.37 7.26
CA LEU A 97 -15.82 -14.13 7.67
C LEU A 97 -15.13 -13.48 8.88
N GLY A 98 -14.77 -14.27 9.89
CA GLY A 98 -14.02 -13.80 11.05
C GLY A 98 -12.63 -13.28 10.66
N THR A 99 -11.96 -13.97 9.74
CA THR A 99 -10.65 -13.56 9.21
C THR A 99 -10.74 -12.25 8.42
N LEU A 100 -11.74 -12.12 7.55
CA LEU A 100 -12.01 -10.89 6.82
C LEU A 100 -12.31 -9.72 7.76
N TRP A 101 -13.11 -9.98 8.79
CA TRP A 101 -13.42 -8.98 9.82
C TRP A 101 -12.15 -8.51 10.55
N ALA A 102 -11.32 -9.45 10.99
CA ALA A 102 -10.06 -9.13 11.69
C ALA A 102 -9.06 -8.43 10.76
N ALA A 103 -8.89 -8.91 9.52
CA ALA A 103 -8.02 -8.29 8.52
C ALA A 103 -8.44 -6.85 8.19
N SER A 104 -9.75 -6.55 8.16
CA SER A 104 -10.24 -5.20 7.92
C SER A 104 -9.94 -4.21 9.07
N GLY A 105 -9.50 -4.71 10.25
CA GLY A 105 -9.10 -3.86 11.38
C GLY A 105 -7.95 -2.93 11.07
N GLY A 106 -6.93 -3.44 10.38
CA GLY A 106 -5.80 -2.63 9.90
C GLY A 106 -6.22 -1.54 8.91
N PHE A 107 -7.19 -1.83 8.04
CA PHE A 107 -7.73 -0.84 7.11
C PHE A 107 -8.62 0.20 7.80
N SER A 108 -9.32 -0.17 8.88
CA SER A 108 -10.04 0.83 9.71
C SER A 108 -9.08 1.82 10.34
N ALA A 109 -7.95 1.35 10.87
CA ALA A 109 -6.89 2.22 11.40
C ALA A 109 -6.24 3.07 10.29
N ALA A 110 -6.08 2.52 9.07
CA ALA A 110 -5.59 3.28 7.93
C ALA A 110 -6.55 4.38 7.50
N ILE A 111 -7.87 4.12 7.51
CA ILE A 111 -8.91 5.13 7.23
C ILE A 111 -8.79 6.28 8.23
N GLU A 112 -8.67 5.98 9.53
CA GLU A 112 -8.53 6.99 10.59
C GLU A 112 -7.26 7.82 10.41
N ALA A 113 -6.12 7.18 10.22
CA ALA A 113 -4.84 7.85 10.00
C ALA A 113 -4.83 8.73 8.72
N LEU A 114 -5.50 8.28 7.66
CA LEU A 114 -5.63 9.05 6.42
C LEU A 114 -6.59 10.24 6.60
N ASN A 115 -7.67 10.11 7.38
CA ASN A 115 -8.52 11.25 7.70
C ASN A 115 -7.73 12.33 8.48
N VAL A 116 -6.88 11.94 9.43
CA VAL A 116 -5.98 12.87 10.12
C VAL A 116 -5.01 13.54 9.14
N ALA A 117 -4.37 12.79 8.23
CA ALA A 117 -3.46 13.36 7.24
C ALA A 117 -4.13 14.35 6.27
N TYR A 118 -5.42 14.19 6.02
CA TYR A 118 -6.21 15.12 5.20
C TYR A 118 -6.89 16.24 6.00
N ASP A 119 -6.63 16.35 7.32
CA ASP A 119 -7.27 17.30 8.25
C ASP A 119 -8.81 17.25 8.17
N VAL A 120 -9.39 16.06 8.12
CA VAL A 120 -10.84 15.85 8.05
C VAL A 120 -11.33 14.94 9.17
N GLU A 121 -12.49 15.28 9.74
CA GLU A 121 -13.19 14.40 10.68
C GLU A 121 -14.01 13.35 9.92
N ASP A 122 -14.07 12.13 10.47
CA ASP A 122 -14.87 11.06 9.88
C ASP A 122 -16.29 11.04 10.45
N ASP A 123 -17.20 11.77 9.81
CA ASP A 123 -18.62 11.78 10.15
C ASP A 123 -19.37 10.50 9.77
N ARG A 124 -18.68 9.54 9.14
CA ARG A 124 -19.30 8.28 8.69
C ARG A 124 -19.57 7.38 9.90
N PRO A 125 -20.81 6.91 10.08
CA PRO A 125 -21.13 5.98 11.15
C PRO A 125 -20.43 4.63 10.94
N PHE A 126 -20.18 3.90 12.02
CA PHE A 126 -19.46 2.62 12.03
C PHE A 126 -19.93 1.63 10.93
N TRP A 127 -21.24 1.53 10.69
CA TRP A 127 -21.80 0.64 9.67
C TRP A 127 -21.50 1.06 8.22
N LYS A 128 -20.97 2.26 7.97
CA LYS A 128 -20.43 2.69 6.66
C LYS A 128 -18.92 2.54 6.60
N THR A 129 -18.21 2.89 7.67
CA THR A 129 -16.75 2.83 7.72
C THR A 129 -16.26 1.38 7.71
N ARG A 130 -16.96 0.46 8.40
CA ARG A 130 -16.53 -0.94 8.48
C ARG A 130 -16.65 -1.69 7.14
N PRO A 131 -17.74 -1.61 6.38
CA PRO A 131 -17.81 -2.17 5.03
C PRO A 131 -16.81 -1.54 4.06
N LEU A 132 -16.53 -0.24 4.20
CA LEU A 132 -15.51 0.43 3.41
C LEU A 132 -14.11 -0.14 3.71
N ALA A 133 -13.75 -0.32 4.98
CA ALA A 133 -12.49 -0.94 5.38
C ALA A 133 -12.34 -2.37 4.81
N LEU A 134 -13.44 -3.15 4.83
CA LEU A 134 -13.48 -4.48 4.25
C LEU A 134 -13.30 -4.45 2.72
N ALA A 135 -13.99 -3.54 2.03
CA ALA A 135 -13.86 -3.37 0.59
C ALA A 135 -12.42 -2.95 0.21
N LEU A 136 -11.84 -2.01 0.94
CA LEU A 136 -10.45 -1.58 0.75
C LEU A 136 -9.47 -2.74 0.99
N ALA A 137 -9.68 -3.54 2.03
CA ALA A 137 -8.86 -4.72 2.30
C ALA A 137 -8.88 -5.70 1.12
N LEU A 138 -10.07 -5.99 0.58
CA LEU A 138 -10.24 -6.90 -0.56
C LEU A 138 -9.63 -6.34 -1.84
N ILE A 139 -9.92 -5.08 -2.17
CA ILE A 139 -9.40 -4.43 -3.39
C ILE A 139 -7.87 -4.38 -3.35
N THR A 140 -7.32 -3.90 -2.23
CA THR A 140 -5.87 -3.81 -2.05
C THR A 140 -5.22 -5.20 -2.10
N ALA A 141 -5.81 -6.20 -1.45
CA ALA A 141 -5.31 -7.58 -1.50
C ALA A 141 -5.30 -8.12 -2.94
N VAL A 142 -6.35 -7.91 -3.72
CA VAL A 142 -6.41 -8.33 -5.13
C VAL A 142 -5.33 -7.61 -5.96
N LEU A 143 -5.18 -6.30 -5.82
CA LEU A 143 -4.19 -5.53 -6.56
C LEU A 143 -2.76 -5.95 -6.21
N LEU A 144 -2.47 -6.15 -4.93
CA LEU A 144 -1.15 -6.63 -4.48
C LEU A 144 -0.91 -8.09 -4.89
N LEU A 145 -1.94 -8.93 -4.93
CA LEU A 145 -1.84 -10.29 -5.45
C LEU A 145 -1.51 -10.29 -6.95
N VAL A 146 -2.16 -9.43 -7.74
CA VAL A 146 -1.84 -9.27 -9.17
C VAL A 146 -0.40 -8.78 -9.35
N ALA A 147 0.06 -7.82 -8.53
CA ALA A 147 1.45 -7.38 -8.53
C ALA A 147 2.41 -8.54 -8.22
N LEU A 148 2.12 -9.32 -7.19
CA LEU A 148 2.90 -10.49 -6.79
C LEU A 148 2.94 -11.56 -7.89
N VAL A 149 1.79 -11.90 -8.47
CA VAL A 149 1.70 -12.86 -9.59
C VAL A 149 2.50 -12.36 -10.79
N THR A 150 2.41 -11.07 -11.10
CA THR A 150 3.19 -10.45 -12.18
C THR A 150 4.70 -10.59 -11.93
N MET A 151 5.15 -10.42 -10.68
CA MET A 151 6.57 -10.59 -10.32
C MET A 151 7.03 -12.05 -10.44
N ILE A 152 6.20 -13.01 -10.02
CA ILE A 152 6.56 -14.44 -9.99
C ILE A 152 6.46 -15.08 -11.39
N VAL A 153 5.36 -14.81 -12.07
CA VAL A 153 5.02 -15.46 -13.36
C VAL A 153 5.59 -14.66 -14.54
N GLY A 154 5.78 -13.36 -14.37
CA GLY A 154 6.22 -12.44 -15.44
C GLY A 154 7.44 -12.92 -16.23
N PRO A 155 8.54 -13.34 -15.61
CA PRO A 155 9.70 -13.82 -16.35
C PRO A 155 9.37 -15.01 -17.27
N ARG A 156 8.70 -16.04 -16.72
CA ARG A 156 8.31 -17.24 -17.48
C ARG A 156 7.29 -16.94 -18.59
N PHE A 157 6.36 -16.04 -18.31
CA PHE A 157 5.35 -15.59 -19.29
C PHE A 157 6.02 -14.87 -20.46
N GLY A 158 7.00 -14.02 -20.22
CA GLY A 158 7.76 -13.33 -21.26
C GLY A 158 8.53 -14.29 -22.17
N GLU A 159 9.19 -15.28 -21.59
CA GLU A 159 9.90 -16.34 -22.34
C GLU A 159 8.92 -17.16 -23.20
N TRP A 160 7.80 -17.58 -22.61
CA TRP A 160 6.74 -18.32 -23.30
C TRP A 160 6.15 -17.52 -24.45
N LEU A 161 5.84 -16.22 -24.22
CA LEU A 161 5.27 -15.33 -25.24
C LEU A 161 6.26 -15.11 -26.39
N ALA A 162 7.53 -14.87 -26.08
CA ALA A 162 8.59 -14.68 -27.07
C ALA A 162 8.74 -15.93 -27.96
N ALA A 163 8.68 -17.13 -27.37
CA ALA A 163 8.76 -18.38 -28.12
C ALA A 163 7.54 -18.63 -29.02
N ARG A 164 6.33 -18.24 -28.58
CA ARG A 164 5.08 -18.48 -29.34
C ARG A 164 4.89 -17.51 -30.50
N VAL A 165 5.22 -16.23 -30.30
CA VAL A 165 4.91 -15.14 -31.24
C VAL A 165 6.17 -14.73 -32.04
N HIS A 166 7.28 -15.42 -31.86
CA HIS A 166 8.59 -15.12 -32.50
C HIS A 166 8.99 -13.65 -32.34
N LEU A 167 8.82 -13.13 -31.11
CA LEU A 167 9.10 -11.74 -30.78
C LEU A 167 10.60 -11.42 -30.92
N SER A 168 10.88 -10.18 -31.30
CA SER A 168 12.25 -9.71 -31.53
C SER A 168 13.12 -9.79 -30.25
N ARG A 169 14.45 -9.82 -30.43
CA ARG A 169 15.41 -9.75 -29.34
C ARG A 169 15.19 -8.54 -28.44
N LEU A 170 14.66 -7.46 -28.98
CA LEU A 170 14.29 -6.24 -28.24
C LEU A 170 13.23 -6.50 -27.18
N PHE A 171 12.20 -7.32 -27.49
CA PHE A 171 11.18 -7.70 -26.52
C PHE A 171 11.81 -8.47 -25.33
N ILE A 172 12.65 -9.44 -25.58
CA ILE A 172 13.30 -10.24 -24.54
C ILE A 172 14.16 -9.36 -23.63
N LEU A 173 14.81 -8.33 -24.20
CA LEU A 173 15.61 -7.37 -23.44
C LEU A 173 14.76 -6.43 -22.57
N LEU A 174 13.61 -5.96 -23.09
CA LEU A 174 12.74 -5.00 -22.42
C LEU A 174 11.76 -5.65 -21.42
N TRP A 175 11.43 -6.92 -21.62
CA TRP A 175 10.44 -7.62 -20.79
C TRP A 175 10.74 -7.63 -19.29
N PRO A 176 11.97 -7.83 -18.83
CA PRO A 176 12.31 -7.74 -17.39
C PRO A 176 11.94 -6.38 -16.78
N TYR A 177 12.13 -5.30 -17.51
CA TYR A 177 11.76 -3.95 -17.04
C TYR A 177 10.25 -3.72 -17.08
N LEU A 178 9.59 -4.24 -18.13
CA LEU A 178 8.16 -4.07 -18.32
C LEU A 178 7.34 -4.75 -17.23
N HIS A 179 7.60 -6.03 -16.92
CA HIS A 179 6.85 -6.72 -15.88
C HIS A 179 7.08 -6.14 -14.46
N TRP A 180 8.29 -5.64 -14.17
CA TRP A 180 8.56 -4.89 -12.95
C TRP A 180 7.77 -3.58 -12.90
N THR A 181 7.73 -2.82 -13.99
CA THR A 181 6.95 -1.58 -14.10
C THR A 181 5.47 -1.86 -13.90
N ILE A 182 4.94 -2.94 -14.47
CA ILE A 182 3.55 -3.36 -14.28
C ILE A 182 3.28 -3.71 -12.81
N ALA A 183 4.15 -4.47 -12.16
CA ALA A 183 4.00 -4.84 -10.75
C ALA A 183 4.01 -3.61 -9.83
N VAL A 184 4.95 -2.67 -10.05
CA VAL A 184 5.00 -1.39 -9.34
C VAL A 184 3.75 -0.56 -9.65
N GLY A 185 3.27 -0.56 -10.88
CA GLY A 185 2.02 0.11 -11.29
C GLY A 185 0.80 -0.39 -10.52
N PHE A 186 0.65 -1.71 -10.34
CA PHE A 186 -0.42 -2.27 -9.50
C PHE A 186 -0.26 -1.91 -8.02
N THR A 187 0.97 -1.81 -7.51
CA THR A 187 1.23 -1.37 -6.14
C THR A 187 0.86 0.11 -5.96
N VAL A 188 1.23 0.97 -6.91
CA VAL A 188 0.81 2.38 -6.92
C VAL A 188 -0.71 2.49 -7.00
N LEU A 189 -1.36 1.69 -7.85
CA LEU A 189 -2.82 1.67 -7.97
C LEU A 189 -3.50 1.24 -6.66
N ALA A 190 -2.93 0.28 -5.93
CA ALA A 190 -3.45 -0.14 -4.63
C ALA A 190 -3.41 1.02 -3.60
N VAL A 191 -2.30 1.75 -3.54
CA VAL A 191 -2.16 2.93 -2.67
C VAL A 191 -3.06 4.07 -3.14
N GLU A 192 -3.19 4.26 -4.46
CA GLU A 192 -4.06 5.28 -5.08
C GLU A 192 -5.53 5.06 -4.71
N VAL A 193 -6.02 3.81 -4.83
CA VAL A 193 -7.38 3.43 -4.42
C VAL A 193 -7.60 3.72 -2.93
N LEU A 194 -6.60 3.41 -2.09
CA LEU A 194 -6.67 3.71 -0.66
C LEU A 194 -6.77 5.22 -0.43
N TYR A 195 -5.93 6.04 -1.05
CA TYR A 195 -5.99 7.50 -0.91
C TYR A 195 -7.27 8.11 -1.44
N PHE A 196 -7.85 7.51 -2.49
CA PHE A 196 -9.08 8.01 -3.08
C PHE A 196 -10.32 7.69 -2.26
N LEU A 197 -10.42 6.48 -1.69
CA LEU A 197 -11.63 5.99 -1.03
C LEU A 197 -11.61 6.12 0.50
N ALA A 198 -10.43 6.03 1.14
CA ALA A 198 -10.35 6.00 2.59
C ALA A 198 -10.69 7.35 3.24
N PRO A 199 -10.10 8.50 2.84
CA PRO A 199 -10.40 9.78 3.46
C PRO A 199 -11.85 10.22 3.19
N ASN A 200 -12.49 10.83 4.19
CA ASN A 200 -13.85 11.38 4.06
C ASN A 200 -13.84 12.73 3.35
N VAL A 201 -13.28 12.78 2.14
CA VAL A 201 -13.14 14.01 1.36
C VAL A 201 -13.47 13.78 -0.10
N LYS A 202 -14.16 14.75 -0.72
CA LYS A 202 -14.43 14.72 -2.17
C LYS A 202 -13.20 15.16 -2.94
N GLN A 203 -12.58 14.24 -3.66
CA GLN A 203 -11.38 14.46 -4.47
C GLN A 203 -11.46 13.74 -5.82
N ARG A 204 -10.58 14.11 -6.74
CA ARG A 204 -10.49 13.47 -8.06
C ARG A 204 -9.47 12.34 -7.97
N PHE A 205 -9.77 11.17 -8.57
CA PHE A 205 -8.88 10.02 -8.55
C PHE A 205 -7.43 10.36 -8.95
N LEU A 206 -7.23 10.97 -10.10
CA LEU A 206 -5.88 11.35 -10.57
C LEU A 206 -5.18 12.45 -9.75
N ALA A 207 -5.89 13.12 -8.85
CA ALA A 207 -5.29 14.16 -8.01
C ALA A 207 -4.49 13.57 -6.85
N THR A 208 -4.75 12.32 -6.48
CA THR A 208 -4.08 11.58 -5.40
C THR A 208 -2.86 10.78 -5.88
N LEU A 209 -2.69 10.65 -7.19
CA LEU A 209 -1.59 9.92 -7.82
C LEU A 209 -0.17 10.40 -7.41
N PRO A 210 0.14 11.71 -7.30
CA PRO A 210 1.47 12.15 -6.91
C PRO A 210 1.90 11.61 -5.55
N GLY A 211 1.01 11.60 -4.56
CA GLY A 211 1.28 11.03 -3.24
C GLY A 211 1.42 9.52 -3.27
N ALA A 212 0.61 8.81 -4.09
CA ALA A 212 0.74 7.37 -4.24
C ALA A 212 2.10 6.97 -4.84
N VAL A 213 2.56 7.69 -5.86
CA VAL A 213 3.90 7.48 -6.46
C VAL A 213 5.00 7.78 -5.44
N LEU A 214 4.89 8.89 -4.68
CA LEU A 214 5.84 9.22 -3.62
C LEU A 214 5.87 8.14 -2.54
N ALA A 215 4.71 7.70 -2.05
CA ALA A 215 4.59 6.68 -1.01
C ALA A 215 5.26 5.36 -1.43
N VAL A 216 4.96 4.87 -2.64
CA VAL A 216 5.55 3.61 -3.16
C VAL A 216 7.04 3.78 -3.41
N GLY A 217 7.50 4.93 -3.95
CA GLY A 217 8.91 5.24 -4.12
C GLY A 217 9.66 5.26 -2.79
N CYS A 218 9.14 5.97 -1.79
CA CYS A 218 9.68 5.98 -0.43
C CYS A 218 9.68 4.57 0.19
N TRP A 219 8.59 3.82 0.05
CA TRP A 219 8.48 2.46 0.56
C TRP A 219 9.54 1.52 -0.03
N ILE A 220 9.77 1.58 -1.34
CA ILE A 220 10.82 0.79 -2.01
C ILE A 220 12.20 1.19 -1.48
N GLY A 221 12.49 2.50 -1.40
CA GLY A 221 13.75 3.01 -0.89
C GLY A 221 14.01 2.62 0.56
N LEU A 222 13.02 2.82 1.44
CA LEU A 222 13.10 2.47 2.86
C LEU A 222 13.23 0.96 3.06
N SER A 223 12.49 0.14 2.29
CA SER A 223 12.60 -1.33 2.33
C SER A 223 14.00 -1.80 1.93
N TYR A 224 14.60 -1.18 0.92
CA TYR A 224 15.96 -1.47 0.49
C TYR A 224 16.99 -1.10 1.57
N LEU A 225 16.90 0.10 2.13
CA LEU A 225 17.78 0.59 3.20
C LEU A 225 17.66 -0.28 4.46
N LEU A 226 16.44 -0.63 4.84
CA LEU A 226 16.18 -1.50 5.99
C LEU A 226 16.73 -2.91 5.75
N GLY A 227 16.63 -3.43 4.53
CA GLY A 227 17.23 -4.69 4.14
C GLY A 227 18.75 -4.69 4.25
N ILE A 228 19.42 -3.58 3.91
CA ILE A 228 20.86 -3.39 4.11
C ILE A 228 21.18 -3.36 5.61
N TYR A 229 20.42 -2.57 6.38
CA TYR A 229 20.60 -2.45 7.82
C TYR A 229 20.49 -3.81 8.53
N PHE A 230 19.44 -4.59 8.25
CA PHE A 230 19.26 -5.90 8.88
C PHE A 230 20.33 -6.91 8.48
N ARG A 231 20.91 -6.82 7.28
CA ARG A 231 21.99 -7.72 6.85
C ARG A 231 23.34 -7.42 7.49
N HIS A 232 23.64 -6.14 7.75
CA HIS A 232 24.99 -5.74 8.15
C HIS A 232 25.09 -5.36 9.64
N PHE A 233 24.05 -4.81 10.23
CA PHE A 233 24.11 -4.22 11.55
C PHE A 233 23.27 -4.95 12.62
N ALA A 234 22.28 -5.74 12.22
CA ALA A 234 21.34 -6.32 13.15
C ALA A 234 21.69 -7.78 13.48
N ASN A 235 22.44 -7.99 14.56
CA ASN A 235 22.61 -9.32 15.17
C ASN A 235 21.39 -9.68 16.06
N PHE A 236 20.15 -9.37 15.59
CA PHE A 236 18.93 -9.55 16.37
C PHE A 236 18.74 -11.00 16.84
N ASN A 237 19.08 -11.98 16.01
CA ASN A 237 18.97 -13.39 16.39
C ASN A 237 19.83 -13.80 17.58
N LYS A 238 21.01 -13.15 17.77
CA LYS A 238 21.90 -13.47 18.91
C LYS A 238 21.39 -12.89 20.22
N THR A 239 20.70 -11.74 20.16
CA THR A 239 20.27 -11.01 21.36
C THR A 239 18.82 -11.30 21.73
N TYR A 240 17.94 -11.43 20.74
CA TYR A 240 16.48 -11.52 20.92
C TYR A 240 15.87 -12.82 20.38
N GLY A 241 16.64 -13.72 19.75
CA GLY A 241 16.13 -14.97 19.19
C GLY A 241 14.97 -14.73 18.20
N SER A 242 13.87 -15.48 18.35
CA SER A 242 12.67 -15.35 17.51
C SER A 242 11.97 -13.99 17.63
N LEU A 243 12.15 -13.27 18.75
CA LEU A 243 11.58 -11.93 18.97
C LEU A 243 12.21 -10.89 18.05
N GLY A 244 13.47 -11.09 17.63
CA GLY A 244 14.17 -10.19 16.72
C GLY A 244 13.46 -10.03 15.37
N ALA A 245 12.90 -11.11 14.84
CA ALA A 245 12.15 -11.05 13.57
C ALA A 245 10.81 -10.32 13.72
N ALA A 246 10.12 -10.47 14.86
CA ALA A 246 8.90 -9.71 15.14
C ALA A 246 9.19 -8.21 15.24
N ILE A 247 10.28 -7.83 15.92
CA ILE A 247 10.74 -6.43 16.01
C ILE A 247 11.09 -5.89 14.61
N ALA A 248 11.83 -6.65 13.81
CA ALA A 248 12.19 -6.26 12.45
C ALA A 248 10.95 -6.04 11.57
N LEU A 249 9.95 -6.92 11.69
CA LEU A 249 8.66 -6.79 10.98
C LEU A 249 7.91 -5.52 11.44
N MET A 250 7.83 -5.27 12.76
CA MET A 250 7.18 -4.07 13.28
C MET A 250 7.86 -2.78 12.80
N VAL A 251 9.18 -2.75 12.78
CA VAL A 251 9.96 -1.62 12.25
C VAL A 251 9.70 -1.42 10.77
N TRP A 252 9.65 -2.51 9.99
CA TRP A 252 9.35 -2.42 8.57
C TRP A 252 7.91 -1.93 8.30
N LEU A 253 6.92 -2.42 9.06
CA LEU A 253 5.53 -1.96 8.98
C LEU A 253 5.39 -0.50 9.43
N TYR A 254 6.13 -0.06 10.45
CA TYR A 254 6.19 1.34 10.87
C TYR A 254 6.65 2.25 9.73
N TRP A 255 7.77 1.92 9.07
CA TRP A 255 8.28 2.70 7.95
C TRP A 255 7.36 2.63 6.72
N THR A 256 6.67 1.50 6.51
CA THR A 256 5.63 1.36 5.48
C THR A 256 4.47 2.33 5.75
N GLY A 257 3.92 2.32 6.96
CA GLY A 257 2.86 3.24 7.37
C GLY A 257 3.30 4.70 7.27
N PHE A 258 4.54 5.01 7.68
CA PHE A 258 5.10 6.36 7.57
C PHE A 258 5.19 6.82 6.12
N ALA A 259 5.73 6.00 5.21
CA ALA A 259 5.80 6.33 3.78
C ALA A 259 4.42 6.59 3.18
N MET A 260 3.41 5.77 3.54
CA MET A 260 2.03 5.98 3.12
C MET A 260 1.47 7.30 3.64
N LEU A 261 1.66 7.62 4.92
CA LEU A 261 1.13 8.86 5.50
C LEU A 261 1.82 10.11 4.92
N VAL A 262 3.13 10.07 4.68
CA VAL A 262 3.84 11.17 3.99
C VAL A 262 3.29 11.42 2.58
N GLY A 263 2.96 10.36 1.84
CA GLY A 263 2.29 10.49 0.54
C GLY A 263 0.88 11.10 0.64
N ALA A 264 0.13 10.74 1.70
CA ALA A 264 -1.18 11.32 1.97
C ALA A 264 -1.10 12.81 2.33
N GLU A 265 -0.16 13.21 3.18
CA GLU A 265 0.11 14.62 3.52
C GLU A 265 0.45 15.46 2.29
N LEU A 266 1.28 14.91 1.38
CA LEU A 266 1.57 15.58 0.11
C LEU A 266 0.29 15.79 -0.71
N ASN A 267 -0.58 14.79 -0.82
CA ASN A 267 -1.84 14.91 -1.55
C ASN A 267 -2.79 15.93 -0.89
N ALA A 268 -2.87 15.94 0.44
CA ALA A 268 -3.66 16.91 1.20
C ALA A 268 -3.19 18.35 0.93
N GLU A 269 -1.88 18.60 0.96
CA GLU A 269 -1.31 19.92 0.66
C GLU A 269 -1.55 20.34 -0.79
N LEU A 270 -1.42 19.41 -1.75
CA LEU A 270 -1.72 19.70 -3.16
C LEU A 270 -3.20 20.03 -3.38
N ALA A 271 -4.10 19.36 -2.65
CA ALA A 271 -5.55 19.64 -2.70
C ALA A 271 -5.90 21.01 -2.10
N LYS A 272 -5.27 21.38 -0.96
CA LYS A 272 -5.43 22.71 -0.34
C LYS A 272 -5.05 23.83 -1.32
N ARG A 273 -3.88 23.72 -1.93
CA ARG A 273 -3.39 24.70 -2.94
C ARG A 273 -4.29 24.82 -4.15
N SER A 274 -4.80 23.69 -4.65
CA SER A 274 -5.73 23.73 -5.79
C SER A 274 -7.03 24.48 -5.45
N ARG A 275 -7.46 24.47 -4.18
CA ARG A 275 -8.62 25.23 -3.70
C ARG A 275 -8.28 26.70 -3.53
N GLU A 276 -7.13 27.03 -2.91
CA GLU A 276 -6.65 28.40 -2.72
C GLU A 276 -6.52 29.14 -4.08
N GLY A 277 -5.84 28.53 -5.05
CA GLY A 277 -5.68 29.14 -6.38
C GLY A 277 -6.98 29.36 -7.14
N LYS A 278 -8.02 28.53 -6.91
CA LYS A 278 -9.35 28.77 -7.50
C LYS A 278 -10.09 29.93 -6.83
N LEU A 279 -9.89 30.13 -5.52
CA LEU A 279 -10.49 31.24 -4.79
C LEU A 279 -9.85 32.58 -5.18
N GLU A 280 -8.52 32.61 -5.35
CA GLU A 280 -7.79 33.78 -5.85
C GLU A 280 -8.28 34.20 -7.24
N GLN A 281 -8.37 33.23 -8.19
CA GLN A 281 -8.89 33.51 -9.54
C GLN A 281 -10.34 34.02 -9.55
N LYS A 282 -11.17 33.59 -8.59
CA LYS A 282 -12.55 34.06 -8.49
C LYS A 282 -12.67 35.46 -7.92
N HIS A 283 -11.67 35.95 -7.18
CA HIS A 283 -11.63 37.29 -6.58
C HIS A 283 -10.78 38.27 -7.39
N GLU A 284 -10.12 37.83 -8.48
CA GLU A 284 -9.41 38.74 -9.37
C GLU A 284 -10.43 39.62 -10.12
N PRO A 285 -10.37 40.94 -9.98
CA PRO A 285 -11.28 41.82 -10.71
C PRO A 285 -11.07 41.63 -12.21
N PRO A 286 -12.15 41.73 -13.03
CA PRO A 286 -12.01 41.60 -14.48
C PRO A 286 -10.94 42.55 -14.99
N ALA A 287 -10.00 42.03 -15.78
CA ALA A 287 -8.94 42.82 -16.36
C ALA A 287 -9.57 44.01 -17.08
N ILE A 288 -9.28 45.24 -16.59
CA ILE A 288 -9.74 46.48 -17.22
C ILE A 288 -9.07 46.50 -18.61
N THR A 289 -9.86 46.19 -19.62
CA THR A 289 -9.44 46.26 -21.01
C THR A 289 -9.09 47.71 -21.28
N LYS A 290 -7.87 48.01 -21.71
CA LYS A 290 -7.31 49.34 -22.03
C LYS A 290 -8.09 50.09 -23.13
N ILE A 291 -9.35 49.80 -23.38
CA ILE A 291 -10.21 50.38 -24.41
C ILE A 291 -11.08 51.53 -23.85
N ASP A 292 -11.23 51.62 -22.53
CA ASP A 292 -12.13 52.65 -21.93
C ASP A 292 -11.40 53.96 -21.56
N LEU A 293 -10.15 54.18 -21.97
CA LEU A 293 -9.40 55.39 -21.71
C LEU A 293 -9.20 56.28 -22.96
N ALA A 294 -9.93 56.01 -24.06
CA ALA A 294 -9.88 56.76 -25.31
C ALA A 294 -11.27 57.26 -25.78
N ALA A 295 -12.15 57.63 -24.86
CA ALA A 295 -13.40 58.34 -25.16
C ALA A 295 -13.47 59.65 -24.40
#